data_ef84f0277e6adb3f20a4cf2a8674a7d1
#
_entry.id   ef84f0277e6adb3f20a4cf2a8674a7d1
#
_cell.length_a   1.000
_cell.length_b   1.000
_cell.length_c   1.000
_cell.angle_alpha   90.00
_cell.angle_beta   90.00
_cell.angle_gamma   90.00
#
_symmetry.space_group_name_H-M   'P 1'
#
loop_
_entity.id
_entity.type
_entity.pdbx_description
1 polymer ?
#
loop_
_entity_poly.entity_id
_entity_poly.type
_entity_poly.pdbx_seq_one_letter_code
_entity_poly.pdbx_strand_id
1 'polypeptide(L)'
;MLIRRERADDATAIAAVHRSAFAPRYADAGDTDGAAVPGDSADPPEVNLITRLRSDEGWIPTLSLVAIEHDSVVGHLCLTRAAVGPFPVLALGPIGVLADHQGCGVGSALMHAALGAADALDEPLIGLLGSLEFYPRFGFVPAARLGITPDDPAWISHFQVRSLSAYDSRIAGEFHYAEPFYNL
;
A
#
# COMPACT_ATOMS: atom_id res chain seq x y z
N MET A 1 1.37 -7.91 -19.85
CA MET A 1 1.68 -7.17 -18.60
C MET A 1 3.02 -7.63 -18.07
N LEU A 2 3.91 -6.71 -17.67
CA LEU A 2 5.20 -6.96 -17.01
C LEU A 2 5.18 -6.30 -15.62
N ILE A 3 5.62 -7.04 -14.58
CA ILE A 3 5.88 -6.43 -13.26
C ILE A 3 7.40 -6.27 -13.11
N ARG A 4 7.84 -5.07 -12.74
CA ARG A 4 9.24 -4.77 -12.45
C ARG A 4 9.37 -3.77 -11.30
N ARG A 5 10.58 -3.62 -10.80
CA ARG A 5 10.88 -2.55 -9.83
C ARG A 5 10.67 -1.18 -10.45
N GLU A 6 10.25 -0.24 -9.62
CA GLU A 6 10.21 1.19 -9.93
C GLU A 6 11.58 1.71 -10.37
N ARG A 7 11.58 2.66 -11.30
CA ARG A 7 12.74 3.44 -11.74
C ARG A 7 12.49 4.91 -11.47
N ALA A 8 13.53 5.71 -11.41
CA ALA A 8 13.40 7.15 -11.16
C ALA A 8 12.46 7.84 -12.17
N ASP A 9 12.49 7.42 -13.42
CA ASP A 9 11.67 7.98 -14.51
C ASP A 9 10.18 7.62 -14.41
N ASP A 10 9.81 6.65 -13.56
CA ASP A 10 8.40 6.25 -13.37
C ASP A 10 7.63 7.19 -12.44
N ALA A 11 8.29 8.08 -11.71
CA ALA A 11 7.69 8.87 -10.63
C ALA A 11 6.43 9.63 -11.06
N THR A 12 6.46 10.27 -12.23
CA THR A 12 5.32 11.02 -12.79
C THR A 12 4.16 10.09 -13.14
N ALA A 13 4.44 8.92 -13.73
CA ALA A 13 3.44 7.94 -14.10
C ALA A 13 2.81 7.29 -12.85
N ILE A 14 3.62 7.01 -11.83
CA ILE A 14 3.14 6.50 -10.53
C ILE A 14 2.19 7.51 -9.88
N ALA A 15 2.53 8.80 -9.87
CA ALA A 15 1.65 9.85 -9.36
C ALA A 15 0.30 9.86 -10.11
N ALA A 16 0.33 9.72 -11.45
CA ALA A 16 -0.90 9.64 -12.26
C ALA A 16 -1.73 8.39 -11.93
N VAL A 17 -1.09 7.22 -11.70
CA VAL A 17 -1.77 5.99 -11.27
C VAL A 17 -2.51 6.21 -9.96
N HIS A 18 -1.85 6.78 -8.94
CA HIS A 18 -2.49 7.00 -7.63
C HIS A 18 -3.55 8.08 -7.69
N ARG A 19 -3.35 9.14 -8.46
CA ARG A 19 -4.39 10.13 -8.72
C ARG A 19 -5.64 9.49 -9.31
N SER A 20 -5.49 8.68 -10.35
CA SER A 20 -6.59 7.95 -11.00
C SER A 20 -7.28 6.96 -10.06
N ALA A 21 -6.51 6.24 -9.23
CA ALA A 21 -7.05 5.21 -8.36
C ALA A 21 -7.81 5.75 -7.13
N PHE A 22 -7.39 6.93 -6.62
CA PHE A 22 -7.89 7.46 -5.34
C PHE A 22 -8.80 8.69 -5.49
N ALA A 23 -8.72 9.47 -6.58
CA ALA A 23 -9.57 10.65 -6.78
C ALA A 23 -11.07 10.38 -6.58
N PRO A 24 -11.66 9.26 -7.02
CA PRO A 24 -13.09 8.99 -6.81
C PRO A 24 -13.50 8.94 -5.33
N ARG A 25 -12.62 8.50 -4.44
CA ARG A 25 -12.90 8.44 -2.98
C ARG A 25 -13.10 9.82 -2.36
N TYR A 26 -12.43 10.82 -2.90
CA TYR A 26 -12.48 12.21 -2.39
C TYR A 26 -13.52 13.05 -3.11
N ALA A 27 -13.92 12.68 -4.32
CA ALA A 27 -15.04 13.31 -5.02
C ALA A 27 -16.39 13.10 -4.31
N ASP A 28 -16.61 11.88 -3.80
CA ASP A 28 -17.84 11.51 -3.09
C ASP A 28 -17.90 12.07 -1.64
N ALA A 29 -16.75 12.41 -1.05
CA ALA A 29 -16.67 12.95 0.32
C ALA A 29 -16.95 14.48 0.39
N GLY A 30 -17.01 15.16 -0.74
CA GLY A 30 -17.16 16.63 -0.85
C GLY A 30 -18.58 17.17 -0.84
N ASP A 31 -19.62 16.35 -0.73
CA ASP A 31 -21.03 16.76 -0.89
C ASP A 31 -21.80 16.95 0.45
N THR A 32 -21.11 17.50 1.47
CA THR A 32 -21.80 18.04 2.65
C THR A 32 -21.28 19.44 2.97
N ASP A 33 -22.13 20.42 2.62
CA ASP A 33 -22.04 21.87 2.88
C ASP A 33 -21.11 22.73 1.99
N GLY A 34 -21.73 23.28 0.96
CA GLY A 34 -21.67 24.64 0.45
C GLY A 34 -20.32 25.33 0.33
N ALA A 35 -19.83 25.41 -0.92
CA ALA A 35 -18.80 26.28 -1.48
C ALA A 35 -17.49 25.57 -1.87
N ALA A 36 -17.58 24.64 -2.81
CA ALA A 36 -16.41 24.26 -3.59
C ALA A 36 -16.07 25.41 -4.59
N VAL A 37 -14.92 26.04 -4.42
CA VAL A 37 -14.33 26.92 -5.43
C VAL A 37 -13.84 26.03 -6.58
N PRO A 38 -14.30 26.21 -7.84
CA PRO A 38 -13.77 25.44 -8.96
C PRO A 38 -12.36 25.95 -9.27
N GLY A 39 -11.33 25.12 -9.01
CA GLY A 39 -9.99 25.47 -9.49
C GLY A 39 -8.80 24.80 -8.85
N ASP A 40 -8.92 24.06 -7.75
CA ASP A 40 -7.75 23.42 -7.15
C ASP A 40 -8.17 22.09 -6.52
N SER A 41 -8.33 21.05 -7.33
CA SER A 41 -8.43 19.69 -6.78
C SER A 41 -7.04 19.29 -6.32
N ALA A 42 -6.74 19.46 -5.04
CA ALA A 42 -5.54 18.95 -4.43
C ALA A 42 -5.41 17.45 -4.78
N ASP A 43 -4.20 17.00 -5.11
CA ASP A 43 -3.92 15.58 -5.34
C ASP A 43 -4.40 14.74 -4.15
N PRO A 44 -4.92 13.53 -4.38
CA PRO A 44 -5.19 12.58 -3.31
C PRO A 44 -3.99 12.42 -2.38
N PRO A 45 -4.19 12.33 -1.05
CA PRO A 45 -3.08 12.22 -0.08
C PRO A 45 -2.09 11.10 -0.41
N GLU A 46 -2.54 10.03 -1.04
CA GLU A 46 -1.71 8.90 -1.45
C GLU A 46 -0.62 9.29 -2.47
N VAL A 47 -0.84 10.30 -3.30
CA VAL A 47 0.19 10.82 -4.24
C VAL A 47 1.35 11.45 -3.46
N ASN A 48 1.04 12.25 -2.46
CA ASN A 48 2.04 12.88 -1.59
C ASN A 48 2.70 11.87 -0.65
N LEU A 49 1.94 10.86 -0.21
CA LEU A 49 2.46 9.79 0.64
C LEU A 49 3.64 9.10 -0.03
N ILE A 50 3.54 8.68 -1.30
CA ILE A 50 4.64 7.99 -1.99
C ILE A 50 5.88 8.87 -2.06
N THR A 51 5.73 10.17 -2.31
CA THR A 51 6.86 11.11 -2.36
C THR A 51 7.57 11.17 -1.00
N ARG A 52 6.81 11.21 0.09
CA ARG A 52 7.35 11.21 1.45
C ARG A 52 8.01 9.88 1.80
N LEU A 53 7.36 8.76 1.45
CA LEU A 53 7.91 7.42 1.69
C LEU A 53 9.27 7.22 0.99
N ARG A 54 9.44 7.71 -0.25
CA ARG A 54 10.74 7.62 -0.96
C ARG A 54 11.87 8.35 -0.24
N SER A 55 11.55 9.33 0.60
CA SER A 55 12.52 10.10 1.39
C SER A 55 12.66 9.58 2.82
N ASP A 56 11.87 8.61 3.21
CA ASP A 56 11.86 8.01 4.54
C ASP A 56 12.89 6.88 4.64
N GLU A 57 13.46 6.68 5.82
CA GLU A 57 14.43 5.60 6.09
C GLU A 57 13.83 4.20 5.92
N GLY A 58 12.52 4.09 6.06
CA GLY A 58 11.76 2.85 5.84
C GLY A 58 11.55 2.49 4.37
N TRP A 59 12.00 3.32 3.42
CA TRP A 59 11.84 3.03 2.00
C TRP A 59 12.69 1.84 1.54
N ILE A 60 12.05 0.88 0.86
CA ILE A 60 12.71 -0.31 0.32
C ILE A 60 12.58 -0.29 -1.21
N PRO A 61 13.58 0.23 -1.95
CA PRO A 61 13.48 0.38 -3.43
C PRO A 61 13.21 -0.92 -4.18
N THR A 62 13.64 -2.07 -3.61
CA THR A 62 13.41 -3.39 -4.20
C THR A 62 11.98 -3.87 -4.08
N LEU A 63 11.19 -3.26 -3.20
CA LEU A 63 9.79 -3.59 -2.92
C LEU A 63 8.82 -2.50 -3.40
N SER A 64 9.29 -1.56 -4.22
CA SER A 64 8.43 -0.67 -5.00
C SER A 64 8.30 -1.21 -6.43
N LEU A 65 7.09 -1.59 -6.81
CA LEU A 65 6.81 -2.34 -8.03
C LEU A 65 5.81 -1.61 -8.91
N VAL A 66 6.07 -1.63 -10.21
CA VAL A 66 5.15 -1.10 -11.25
C VAL A 66 4.67 -2.23 -12.16
N ALA A 67 3.41 -2.11 -12.58
CA ALA A 67 2.83 -2.91 -13.65
C ALA A 67 2.90 -2.13 -14.96
N ILE A 68 3.43 -2.76 -16.00
CA ILE A 68 3.62 -2.17 -17.33
C ILE A 68 2.76 -2.89 -18.35
N GLU A 69 1.97 -2.14 -19.10
CA GLU A 69 1.27 -2.60 -20.30
C GLU A 69 1.53 -1.62 -21.45
N HIS A 70 1.87 -2.13 -22.65
CA HIS A 70 2.15 -1.32 -23.84
C HIS A 70 3.10 -0.15 -23.53
N ASP A 71 4.22 -0.45 -22.83
CA ASP A 71 5.25 0.50 -22.38
C ASP A 71 4.77 1.61 -21.41
N SER A 72 3.54 1.50 -20.90
CA SER A 72 2.97 2.46 -19.95
C SER A 72 2.83 1.85 -18.55
N VAL A 73 3.06 2.66 -17.52
CA VAL A 73 2.79 2.27 -16.13
C VAL A 73 1.28 2.32 -15.90
N VAL A 74 0.67 1.18 -15.60
CA VAL A 74 -0.77 1.04 -15.37
C VAL A 74 -1.12 0.71 -13.92
N GLY A 75 -0.13 0.39 -13.09
CA GLY A 75 -0.34 0.12 -11.67
C GLY A 75 0.96 0.26 -10.89
N HIS A 76 0.85 0.50 -9.59
CA HIS A 76 1.96 0.63 -8.65
C HIS A 76 1.58 0.10 -7.28
N LEU A 77 2.56 -0.49 -6.60
CA LEU A 77 2.48 -0.93 -5.20
C LEU A 77 3.85 -0.76 -4.56
N CYS A 78 3.89 -0.35 -3.29
CA CYS A 78 5.12 -0.42 -2.50
C CYS A 78 4.91 -1.12 -1.15
N LEU A 79 5.99 -1.74 -0.67
CA LEU A 79 6.15 -2.19 0.70
C LEU A 79 7.27 -1.35 1.34
N THR A 80 7.04 -0.94 2.56
CA THR A 80 7.99 -0.13 3.35
C THR A 80 8.27 -0.80 4.68
N ARG A 81 9.31 -0.39 5.36
CA ARG A 81 9.62 -0.86 6.70
C ARG A 81 8.53 -0.42 7.68
N ALA A 82 8.17 -1.35 8.56
CA ALA A 82 7.29 -1.19 9.70
C ALA A 82 7.86 -2.00 10.87
N ALA A 83 7.20 -1.97 12.03
CA ALA A 83 7.64 -2.73 13.19
C ALA A 83 6.46 -3.33 13.96
N VAL A 84 6.68 -4.48 14.59
CA VAL A 84 5.83 -5.03 15.65
C VAL A 84 6.71 -5.19 16.90
N GLY A 85 6.58 -4.27 17.84
CA GLY A 85 7.52 -4.20 18.95
C GLY A 85 8.97 -4.08 18.45
N PRO A 86 9.90 -5.00 18.84
CA PRO A 86 11.29 -4.96 18.38
C PRO A 86 11.51 -5.62 17.01
N PHE A 87 10.49 -6.19 16.40
CA PHE A 87 10.61 -6.96 15.18
C PHE A 87 10.39 -6.09 13.94
N PRO A 88 11.34 -6.00 13.01
CA PRO A 88 11.10 -5.38 11.72
C PRO A 88 10.14 -6.22 10.89
N VAL A 89 9.15 -5.56 10.29
CA VAL A 89 8.15 -6.15 9.41
C VAL A 89 7.90 -5.21 8.22
N LEU A 90 6.96 -5.54 7.36
CA LEU A 90 6.58 -4.70 6.23
C LEU A 90 5.17 -4.12 6.39
N ALA A 91 4.99 -2.89 5.92
CA ALA A 91 3.70 -2.29 5.64
C ALA A 91 3.47 -2.25 4.14
N LEU A 92 2.27 -2.64 3.70
CA LEU A 92 1.83 -2.52 2.32
C LEU A 92 1.00 -1.26 2.13
N GLY A 93 1.41 -0.45 1.19
CA GLY A 93 0.65 0.71 0.76
C GLY A 93 1.49 1.89 0.31
N PRO A 94 0.90 2.70 -0.54
CA PRO A 94 -0.37 2.46 -1.23
C PRO A 94 -0.24 1.48 -2.40
N ILE A 95 -1.38 0.89 -2.80
CA ILE A 95 -1.52 0.18 -4.08
C ILE A 95 -2.53 0.93 -4.94
N GLY A 96 -2.20 1.17 -6.20
CA GLY A 96 -3.06 1.84 -7.17
C GLY A 96 -3.02 1.17 -8.53
N VAL A 97 -4.14 1.24 -9.26
CA VAL A 97 -4.27 0.80 -10.66
C VAL A 97 -5.09 1.85 -11.38
N LEU A 98 -4.65 2.25 -12.58
CA LEU A 98 -5.41 3.16 -13.44
C LEU A 98 -6.86 2.68 -13.59
N ALA A 99 -7.82 3.59 -13.55
CA ALA A 99 -9.25 3.28 -13.57
C ALA A 99 -9.62 2.32 -14.71
N ASP A 100 -9.14 2.60 -15.93
CA ASP A 100 -9.42 1.80 -17.12
C ASP A 100 -8.76 0.39 -17.12
N HIS A 101 -7.85 0.13 -16.16
CA HIS A 101 -7.13 -1.15 -16.00
C HIS A 101 -7.56 -1.89 -14.73
N GLN A 102 -8.51 -1.34 -13.97
CA GLN A 102 -9.08 -2.02 -12.81
C GLN A 102 -9.96 -3.21 -13.24
N GLY A 103 -10.09 -4.21 -12.38
CA GLY A 103 -10.85 -5.43 -12.70
C GLY A 103 -10.15 -6.39 -13.67
N CYS A 104 -9.02 -6.01 -14.29
CA CYS A 104 -8.28 -6.80 -15.27
C CYS A 104 -7.11 -7.61 -14.69
N GLY A 105 -7.03 -7.72 -13.36
CA GLY A 105 -6.01 -8.54 -12.68
C GLY A 105 -4.69 -7.83 -12.37
N VAL A 106 -4.51 -6.56 -12.75
CA VAL A 106 -3.27 -5.78 -12.53
C VAL A 106 -2.91 -5.72 -11.04
N GLY A 107 -3.87 -5.35 -10.18
CA GLY A 107 -3.65 -5.30 -8.73
C GLY A 107 -3.28 -6.67 -8.14
N SER A 108 -3.89 -7.76 -8.64
CA SER A 108 -3.55 -9.12 -8.20
C SER A 108 -2.14 -9.51 -8.60
N ALA A 109 -1.71 -9.16 -9.80
CA ALA A 109 -0.34 -9.44 -10.26
C ALA A 109 0.70 -8.68 -9.45
N LEU A 110 0.45 -7.40 -9.14
CA LEU A 110 1.29 -6.60 -8.24
C LEU A 110 1.38 -7.24 -6.85
N MET A 111 0.25 -7.67 -6.28
CA MET A 111 0.21 -8.35 -4.98
C MET A 111 1.06 -9.63 -4.98
N HIS A 112 0.88 -10.52 -5.97
CA HIS A 112 1.66 -11.75 -6.05
C HIS A 112 3.15 -11.48 -6.21
N ALA A 113 3.53 -10.50 -7.03
CA ALA A 113 4.92 -10.12 -7.22
C ALA A 113 5.54 -9.55 -5.92
N ALA A 114 4.81 -8.68 -5.20
CA ALA A 114 5.27 -8.10 -3.94
C ALA A 114 5.42 -9.15 -2.84
N LEU A 115 4.46 -10.08 -2.72
CA LEU A 115 4.52 -11.19 -1.77
C LEU A 115 5.72 -12.10 -2.05
N GLY A 116 5.93 -12.47 -3.31
CA GLY A 116 7.09 -13.29 -3.70
C GLY A 116 8.42 -12.58 -3.47
N ALA A 117 8.50 -11.27 -3.73
CA ALA A 117 9.70 -10.49 -3.48
C ALA A 117 10.00 -10.35 -1.98
N ALA A 118 8.98 -10.10 -1.15
CA ALA A 118 9.13 -10.02 0.30
C ALA A 118 9.56 -11.37 0.91
N ASP A 119 8.95 -12.45 0.45
CA ASP A 119 9.29 -13.81 0.91
C ASP A 119 10.73 -14.20 0.52
N ALA A 120 11.18 -13.83 -0.68
CA ALA A 120 12.56 -14.04 -1.15
C ALA A 120 13.60 -13.19 -0.41
N LEU A 121 13.18 -12.17 0.33
CA LEU A 121 14.03 -11.34 1.19
C LEU A 121 13.97 -11.75 2.66
N ASP A 122 13.38 -12.91 2.96
CA ASP A 122 13.19 -13.44 4.32
C ASP A 122 12.41 -12.46 5.24
N GLU A 123 11.52 -11.66 4.66
CA GLU A 123 10.64 -10.79 5.46
C GLU A 123 9.59 -11.63 6.19
N PRO A 124 9.35 -11.37 7.47
CA PRO A 124 8.49 -12.28 8.25
C PRO A 124 7.00 -12.02 8.08
N LEU A 125 6.59 -10.76 7.86
CA LEU A 125 5.19 -10.36 7.94
C LEU A 125 4.93 -9.08 7.15
N ILE A 126 3.74 -9.00 6.56
CA ILE A 126 3.22 -7.78 5.94
C ILE A 126 1.93 -7.38 6.63
N GLY A 127 1.83 -6.12 7.08
CA GLY A 127 0.60 -5.50 7.59
C GLY A 127 0.03 -4.50 6.60
N LEU A 128 -1.29 -4.33 6.63
CA LEU A 128 -2.00 -3.33 5.83
C LEU A 128 -3.32 -2.92 6.45
N LEU A 129 -3.77 -1.72 6.08
CA LEU A 129 -5.13 -1.25 6.32
C LEU A 129 -5.88 -1.25 4.98
N GLY A 130 -6.97 -2.02 4.85
CA GLY A 130 -7.65 -2.08 3.57
C GLY A 130 -8.86 -3.00 3.47
N SER A 131 -9.34 -3.18 2.24
CA SER A 131 -10.57 -3.90 1.92
C SER A 131 -10.59 -5.34 2.45
N LEU A 132 -11.63 -5.66 3.20
CA LEU A 132 -11.88 -7.02 3.72
C LEU A 132 -12.32 -8.01 2.62
N GLU A 133 -12.57 -7.54 1.41
CA GLU A 133 -12.95 -8.38 0.27
C GLU A 133 -11.76 -8.64 -0.67
N PHE A 134 -10.82 -7.69 -0.76
CA PHE A 134 -9.70 -7.79 -1.70
C PHE A 134 -8.53 -8.60 -1.13
N TYR A 135 -8.06 -8.29 0.07
CA TYR A 135 -6.81 -8.84 0.60
C TYR A 135 -6.86 -10.29 1.11
N PRO A 136 -8.00 -10.82 1.62
CA PRO A 136 -8.07 -12.22 2.07
C PRO A 136 -7.74 -13.25 0.99
N ARG A 137 -7.99 -12.94 -0.30
CA ARG A 137 -7.63 -13.82 -1.43
C ARG A 137 -6.12 -14.05 -1.57
N PHE A 138 -5.32 -13.17 -0.97
CA PHE A 138 -3.85 -13.26 -0.92
C PHE A 138 -3.34 -13.82 0.41
N GLY A 139 -4.22 -14.35 1.26
CA GLY A 139 -3.88 -14.94 2.55
C GLY A 139 -3.72 -13.93 3.70
N PHE A 140 -4.18 -12.69 3.54
CA PHE A 140 -4.29 -11.77 4.66
C PHE A 140 -5.43 -12.17 5.59
N VAL A 141 -5.20 -12.01 6.87
CA VAL A 141 -6.16 -12.32 7.94
C VAL A 141 -6.28 -11.12 8.88
N PRO A 142 -7.38 -10.98 9.65
CA PRO A 142 -7.46 -9.99 10.72
C PRO A 142 -6.25 -10.12 11.65
N ALA A 143 -5.55 -9.01 11.90
CA ALA A 143 -4.26 -9.01 12.61
C ALA A 143 -4.36 -9.58 14.03
N ALA A 144 -5.51 -9.44 14.67
CA ALA A 144 -5.79 -10.01 15.98
C ALA A 144 -5.62 -11.54 16.06
N ARG A 145 -5.72 -12.26 14.91
CA ARG A 145 -5.46 -13.71 14.85
C ARG A 145 -4.01 -14.08 15.16
N LEU A 146 -3.09 -13.16 14.93
CA LEU A 146 -1.66 -13.32 15.24
C LEU A 146 -1.24 -12.52 16.49
N GLY A 147 -2.20 -12.01 17.26
CA GLY A 147 -1.91 -11.19 18.44
C GLY A 147 -1.30 -9.83 18.09
N ILE A 148 -1.60 -9.32 16.89
CA ILE A 148 -1.10 -8.02 16.41
C ILE A 148 -2.26 -7.03 16.39
N THR A 149 -2.01 -5.81 16.86
CA THR A 149 -2.96 -4.69 16.85
C THR A 149 -2.32 -3.49 16.18
N PRO A 150 -3.07 -2.67 15.43
CA PRO A 150 -2.54 -1.38 14.99
C PRO A 150 -2.42 -0.44 16.19
N ASP A 151 -1.54 0.53 16.10
CA ASP A 151 -1.34 1.58 17.11
C ASP A 151 -2.49 2.61 17.13
N ASP A 152 -3.27 2.75 16.05
CA ASP A 152 -4.52 3.49 16.05
C ASP A 152 -5.72 2.54 16.20
N PRO A 153 -6.50 2.63 17.30
CA PRO A 153 -7.68 1.81 17.51
C PRO A 153 -8.76 1.94 16.42
N ALA A 154 -8.83 3.06 15.71
CA ALA A 154 -9.77 3.26 14.62
C ALA A 154 -9.51 2.31 13.43
N TRP A 155 -8.31 1.78 13.30
CA TRP A 155 -7.90 0.92 12.20
C TRP A 155 -8.20 -0.57 12.43
N ILE A 156 -8.50 -0.99 13.66
CA ILE A 156 -8.66 -2.40 14.06
C ILE A 156 -9.57 -3.18 13.13
N SER A 157 -10.69 -2.59 12.71
CA SER A 157 -11.71 -3.27 11.90
C SER A 157 -11.23 -3.65 10.48
N HIS A 158 -10.25 -2.92 9.94
CA HIS A 158 -9.74 -3.11 8.57
C HIS A 158 -8.25 -3.47 8.53
N PHE A 159 -7.62 -3.61 9.71
CA PHE A 159 -6.22 -3.94 9.80
C PHE A 159 -6.00 -5.45 9.63
N GLN A 160 -5.19 -5.80 8.65
CA GLN A 160 -4.94 -7.18 8.26
C GLN A 160 -3.44 -7.43 8.16
N VAL A 161 -3.05 -8.66 8.43
CA VAL A 161 -1.64 -9.10 8.32
C VAL A 161 -1.56 -10.40 7.54
N ARG A 162 -0.40 -10.61 6.90
CA ARG A 162 -0.02 -11.87 6.29
C ARG A 162 1.34 -12.30 6.80
N SER A 163 1.40 -13.49 7.42
CA SER A 163 2.67 -14.15 7.73
C SER A 163 3.32 -14.70 6.46
N LEU A 164 4.64 -14.56 6.34
CA LEU A 164 5.46 -15.13 5.28
C LEU A 164 6.28 -16.31 5.81
N SER A 165 7.14 -16.93 4.98
CA SER A 165 7.86 -18.16 5.36
C SER A 165 8.82 -17.94 6.53
N ALA A 166 9.37 -16.74 6.70
CA ALA A 166 10.25 -16.40 7.83
C ALA A 166 9.50 -15.97 9.12
N TYR A 167 8.18 -16.08 9.15
CA TYR A 167 7.38 -15.64 10.31
C TYR A 167 7.71 -16.45 11.57
N ASP A 168 7.90 -15.72 12.68
CA ASP A 168 8.06 -16.28 14.02
C ASP A 168 6.86 -15.84 14.89
N SER A 169 6.26 -16.77 15.61
CA SER A 169 5.10 -16.51 16.48
C SER A 169 5.38 -15.54 17.64
N ARG A 170 6.65 -15.22 17.92
CA ARG A 170 7.04 -14.15 18.86
C ARG A 170 6.72 -12.76 18.32
N ILE A 171 6.46 -12.62 17.01
CA ILE A 171 6.04 -11.36 16.38
C ILE A 171 4.57 -11.13 16.75
N ALA A 172 4.34 -10.49 17.87
CA ALA A 172 3.03 -10.12 18.39
C ALA A 172 3.14 -8.78 19.14
N GLY A 173 2.03 -8.04 19.23
CA GLY A 173 1.97 -6.74 19.87
C GLY A 173 1.52 -5.63 18.93
N GLU A 174 1.93 -4.41 19.21
CA GLU A 174 1.50 -3.23 18.48
C GLU A 174 2.29 -3.05 17.19
N PHE A 175 1.58 -2.81 16.08
CA PHE A 175 2.14 -2.57 14.77
C PHE A 175 2.28 -1.06 14.53
N HIS A 176 3.48 -0.64 14.15
CA HIS A 176 3.81 0.75 13.84
C HIS A 176 4.22 0.89 12.38
N TYR A 177 3.54 1.80 11.67
CA TYR A 177 3.91 2.19 10.32
C TYR A 177 5.14 3.11 10.32
N ALA A 178 5.71 3.34 9.13
CA ALA A 178 6.62 4.46 8.91
C ALA A 178 5.89 5.79 9.10
N GLU A 179 6.61 6.81 9.59
CA GLU A 179 6.05 8.11 9.96
C GLU A 179 5.17 8.77 8.88
N PRO A 180 5.50 8.72 7.58
CA PRO A 180 4.67 9.33 6.54
C PRO A 180 3.21 8.85 6.49
N PHE A 181 2.89 7.64 6.99
CA PHE A 181 1.51 7.13 7.01
C PHE A 181 0.59 7.85 8.00
N TYR A 182 1.14 8.45 9.05
CA TYR A 182 0.35 9.16 10.07
C TYR A 182 -0.02 10.58 9.67
N ASN A 183 0.49 11.06 8.53
CA ASN A 183 0.27 12.40 8.02
C ASN A 183 -0.52 12.40 6.69
N LEU A 184 -1.45 11.45 6.55
CA LEU A 184 -2.37 11.35 5.41
C LEU A 184 -3.53 12.34 5.53
#